data_a845ebac0d7cad49f8cb8daabf0c6c9a
#
_entry.id   a845ebac0d7cad49f8cb8daabf0c6c9a
#
_cell.length_a   1.000
_cell.length_b   1.000
_cell.length_c   1.000
_cell.angle_alpha   90.00
_cell.angle_beta   90.00
_cell.angle_gamma   90.00
#
_symmetry.space_group_name_H-M   'P 1'
#
loop_
_entity.id
_entity.type
_entity.pdbx_description
1 polymer ?
#
loop_
_entity_poly.entity_id
_entity_poly.type
_entity_poly.pdbx_seq_one_letter_code
_entity_poly.pdbx_strand_id
1 'polypeptide(L)'
;WELPAIDPDDDGAADYAGPLLSDIDFGAFSHSALVRIADEVCLQMHLLNLSFVLAVSKRAGDDKELATSICTRQLTGIAGVAAERISRALGLSADLDGLATVLRLHPLLNPAGYVAADVNDGRLRVWRSAAHDDGAWISLCSPGSLRPLQAIATAIDPHLKVEITGTDSVWTAEFQHCDTPAEDYPEVQVAKVSGGARFDFQPRRSLPLTVL
;
A
#
# COMPACT_ATOMS: atom_id res chain seq x y z
N TRP A 1 -14.03 4.51 -11.27
CA TRP A 1 -14.58 3.96 -10.02
C TRP A 1 -15.22 5.12 -9.27
N GLU A 2 -16.54 5.18 -9.29
CA GLU A 2 -17.26 6.14 -8.47
C GLU A 2 -17.25 5.57 -7.05
N LEU A 3 -16.71 6.35 -6.11
CA LEU A 3 -16.88 6.04 -4.70
C LEU A 3 -18.39 5.94 -4.43
N PRO A 4 -18.87 4.91 -3.73
CA PRO A 4 -20.25 4.89 -3.31
C PRO A 4 -20.53 6.19 -2.56
N ALA A 5 -21.63 6.88 -2.94
CA ALA A 5 -22.02 8.11 -2.27
C ALA A 5 -22.12 7.82 -0.77
N ILE A 6 -21.29 8.49 0.01
CA ILE A 6 -21.39 8.44 1.47
C ILE A 6 -22.70 9.12 1.81
N ASP A 7 -23.62 8.40 2.40
CA ASP A 7 -24.84 9.00 2.93
C ASP A 7 -24.41 10.03 3.99
N PRO A 8 -24.66 11.34 3.77
CA PRO A 8 -24.26 12.36 4.73
C PRO A 8 -24.97 12.21 6.09
N ASP A 9 -26.06 11.44 6.13
CA ASP A 9 -26.80 11.14 7.36
C ASP A 9 -26.33 9.81 8.01
N ASP A 10 -25.46 9.03 7.34
CA ASP A 10 -24.80 7.86 7.92
C ASP A 10 -23.63 8.31 8.79
N ASP A 11 -23.94 8.67 10.02
CA ASP A 11 -22.93 8.95 11.04
C ASP A 11 -22.30 7.63 11.53
N GLY A 12 -21.36 7.10 10.74
CA GLY A 12 -20.64 5.89 11.11
C GLY A 12 -19.89 5.99 12.44
N ALA A 13 -19.74 7.18 13.02
CA ALA A 13 -19.25 7.37 14.37
C ALA A 13 -20.32 7.01 15.42
N ALA A 14 -21.61 7.05 15.06
CA ALA A 14 -22.70 6.63 15.94
C ALA A 14 -22.67 5.13 16.24
N ASP A 15 -21.99 4.31 15.44
CA ASP A 15 -21.81 2.89 15.69
C ASP A 15 -20.92 2.60 16.90
N TYR A 16 -20.14 3.60 17.36
CA TYR A 16 -19.31 3.47 18.54
C TYR A 16 -19.85 4.30 19.71
N ALA A 17 -20.68 3.69 20.54
CA ALA A 17 -21.34 4.34 21.69
C ALA A 17 -20.61 4.10 23.03
N GLY A 18 -19.38 3.61 23.03
CA GLY A 18 -18.67 3.22 24.24
C GLY A 18 -17.42 4.07 24.54
N PRO A 19 -16.81 3.91 25.73
CA PRO A 19 -15.51 4.50 26.04
C PRO A 19 -14.43 3.90 25.15
N LEU A 20 -13.40 4.70 24.80
CA LEU A 20 -12.21 4.18 24.13
C LEU A 20 -11.53 3.15 25.04
N LEU A 21 -11.62 1.89 24.67
CA LEU A 21 -10.97 0.78 25.35
C LEU A 21 -9.68 0.43 24.60
N SER A 22 -8.71 -0.15 25.32
CA SER A 22 -7.47 -0.66 24.70
C SER A 22 -7.72 -1.76 23.69
N ASP A 23 -8.83 -2.47 23.80
CA ASP A 23 -9.26 -3.54 22.90
C ASP A 23 -10.50 -3.10 22.12
N ILE A 24 -10.29 -2.45 20.99
CA ILE A 24 -11.38 -2.07 20.09
C ILE A 24 -11.86 -3.30 19.34
N ASP A 25 -13.14 -3.63 19.50
CA ASP A 25 -13.79 -4.65 18.68
C ASP A 25 -14.27 -4.03 17.36
N PHE A 26 -13.45 -4.12 16.32
CA PHE A 26 -13.82 -3.66 14.99
C PHE A 26 -15.05 -4.40 14.41
N GLY A 27 -15.40 -5.58 14.92
CA GLY A 27 -16.62 -6.29 14.53
C GLY A 27 -17.91 -5.61 14.99
N ALA A 28 -17.84 -4.66 15.92
CA ALA A 28 -18.98 -3.87 16.38
C ALA A 28 -19.28 -2.65 15.50
N PHE A 29 -18.40 -2.32 14.53
CA PHE A 29 -18.58 -1.18 13.63
C PHE A 29 -19.37 -1.57 12.38
N SER A 30 -20.12 -0.62 11.83
CA SER A 30 -20.76 -0.79 10.53
C SER A 30 -19.73 -0.92 9.41
N HIS A 31 -20.13 -1.47 8.28
CA HIS A 31 -19.28 -1.56 7.10
C HIS A 31 -18.78 -0.18 6.66
N SER A 32 -19.65 0.83 6.63
CA SER A 32 -19.29 2.20 6.23
C SER A 32 -18.29 2.85 7.19
N ALA A 33 -18.42 2.61 8.50
CA ALA A 33 -17.45 3.07 9.49
C ALA A 33 -16.08 2.42 9.28
N LEU A 34 -16.05 1.11 9.02
CA LEU A 34 -14.79 0.39 8.76
C LEU A 34 -14.10 0.89 7.48
N VAL A 35 -14.86 1.18 6.42
CA VAL A 35 -14.30 1.76 5.18
C VAL A 35 -13.65 3.11 5.45
N ARG A 36 -14.35 4.02 6.17
CA ARG A 36 -13.78 5.32 6.52
C ARG A 36 -12.52 5.20 7.39
N ILE A 37 -12.52 4.30 8.36
CA ILE A 37 -11.34 4.04 9.19
C ILE A 37 -10.19 3.52 8.33
N ALA A 38 -10.45 2.62 7.39
CA ALA A 38 -9.43 2.10 6.49
C ALA A 38 -8.83 3.19 5.59
N ASP A 39 -9.67 4.07 5.03
CA ASP A 39 -9.23 5.20 4.21
C ASP A 39 -8.37 6.17 5.03
N GLU A 40 -8.79 6.51 6.24
CA GLU A 40 -8.00 7.37 7.14
C GLU A 40 -6.66 6.75 7.53
N VAL A 41 -6.62 5.45 7.81
CA VAL A 41 -5.36 4.75 8.12
C VAL A 41 -4.43 4.75 6.91
N CYS A 42 -4.96 4.55 5.70
CA CYS A 42 -4.16 4.65 4.47
C CYS A 42 -3.63 6.06 4.26
N LEU A 43 -4.46 7.10 4.46
CA LEU A 43 -4.02 8.49 4.36
C LEU A 43 -2.94 8.82 5.40
N GLN A 44 -3.11 8.39 6.63
CA GLN A 44 -2.10 8.59 7.68
C GLN A 44 -0.77 7.90 7.36
N MET A 45 -0.79 6.75 6.70
CA MET A 45 0.44 6.11 6.22
C MET A 45 1.17 7.03 5.22
N HIS A 46 0.47 7.66 4.28
CA HIS A 46 1.07 8.63 3.36
C HIS A 46 1.61 9.86 4.08
N LEU A 47 0.86 10.42 5.04
CA LEU A 47 1.29 11.58 5.82
C LEU A 47 2.54 11.27 6.67
N LEU A 48 2.61 10.07 7.25
CA LEU A 48 3.78 9.62 7.98
C LEU A 48 4.98 9.47 7.04
N ASN A 49 4.78 8.90 5.86
CA ASN A 49 5.82 8.78 4.84
C ASN A 49 6.29 10.17 4.36
N LEU A 50 5.38 11.11 4.12
CA LEU A 50 5.72 12.49 3.78
C LEU A 50 6.57 13.15 4.88
N SER A 51 6.18 13.02 6.13
CA SER A 51 6.94 13.53 7.28
C SER A 51 8.34 12.95 7.34
N PHE A 52 8.48 11.66 7.08
CA PHE A 52 9.77 10.98 7.01
C PHE A 52 10.63 11.52 5.87
N VAL A 53 10.08 11.63 4.66
CA VAL A 53 10.78 12.17 3.48
C VAL A 53 11.27 13.59 3.73
N LEU A 54 10.43 14.46 4.31
CA LEU A 54 10.81 15.83 4.66
C LEU A 54 11.93 15.87 5.70
N ALA A 55 11.87 15.03 6.73
CA ALA A 55 12.92 14.95 7.75
C ALA A 55 14.25 14.46 7.17
N VAL A 56 14.22 13.43 6.32
CA VAL A 56 15.42 12.91 5.63
C VAL A 56 16.00 13.96 4.70
N SER A 57 15.17 14.60 3.88
CA SER A 57 15.60 15.64 2.94
C SER A 57 16.23 16.82 3.67
N LYS A 58 15.63 17.26 4.78
CA LYS A 58 16.20 18.32 5.63
C LYS A 58 17.56 17.92 6.20
N ARG A 59 17.72 16.66 6.59
CA ARG A 59 18.98 16.16 7.18
C ARG A 59 20.06 15.96 6.14
N ALA A 60 19.69 15.52 4.94
CA ALA A 60 20.61 15.31 3.81
C ALA A 60 21.07 16.65 3.17
N GLY A 61 20.36 17.74 3.39
CA GLY A 61 20.68 19.05 2.81
C GLY A 61 20.57 19.03 1.30
N ASP A 62 21.67 19.33 0.58
CA ASP A 62 21.70 19.37 -0.88
C ASP A 62 21.86 17.99 -1.54
N ASP A 63 22.10 16.94 -0.75
CA ASP A 63 22.25 15.57 -1.25
C ASP A 63 20.88 14.89 -1.46
N LYS A 64 20.23 15.28 -2.58
CA LYS A 64 18.92 14.74 -2.96
C LYS A 64 18.96 13.26 -3.30
N GLU A 65 20.07 12.78 -3.86
CA GLU A 65 20.24 11.37 -4.24
C GLU A 65 20.26 10.48 -3.01
N LEU A 66 21.03 10.86 -1.98
CA LEU A 66 21.02 10.16 -0.70
C LEU A 66 19.63 10.16 -0.06
N ALA A 67 18.94 11.30 -0.03
CA ALA A 67 17.60 11.41 0.52
C ALA A 67 16.63 10.46 -0.19
N THR A 68 16.59 10.49 -1.53
CA THR A 68 15.75 9.61 -2.35
C THR A 68 16.09 8.14 -2.11
N SER A 69 17.36 7.78 -2.08
CA SER A 69 17.79 6.40 -1.83
C SER A 69 17.31 5.88 -0.48
N ILE A 70 17.46 6.66 0.59
CA ILE A 70 16.99 6.27 1.94
C ILE A 70 15.48 6.07 1.95
N CYS A 71 14.73 7.03 1.40
CA CYS A 71 13.27 6.99 1.38
C CYS A 71 12.74 5.80 0.56
N THR A 72 13.30 5.58 -0.63
CA THR A 72 12.92 4.46 -1.50
C THR A 72 13.18 3.11 -0.83
N ARG A 73 14.33 2.94 -0.17
CA ARG A 73 14.65 1.70 0.56
C ARG A 73 13.70 1.44 1.71
N GLN A 74 13.41 2.46 2.50
CA GLN A 74 12.46 2.35 3.60
C GLN A 74 11.07 1.91 3.09
N LEU A 75 10.58 2.56 2.02
CA LEU A 75 9.29 2.20 1.44
C LEU A 75 9.30 0.80 0.83
N THR A 76 10.38 0.39 0.15
CA THR A 76 10.53 -0.95 -0.42
C THR A 76 10.33 -2.04 0.63
N GLY A 77 10.97 -1.89 1.79
CA GLY A 77 10.85 -2.84 2.89
C GLY A 77 9.40 -2.96 3.40
N ILE A 78 8.76 -1.83 3.65
CA ILE A 78 7.39 -1.78 4.18
C ILE A 78 6.38 -2.27 3.13
N ALA A 79 6.54 -1.88 1.86
CA ALA A 79 5.64 -2.26 0.79
C ALA A 79 5.60 -3.79 0.59
N GLY A 80 6.76 -4.44 0.54
CA GLY A 80 6.83 -5.90 0.42
C GLY A 80 6.21 -6.62 1.61
N VAL A 81 6.48 -6.17 2.84
CA VAL A 81 5.90 -6.79 4.05
C VAL A 81 4.39 -6.57 4.11
N ALA A 82 3.89 -5.39 3.76
CA ALA A 82 2.45 -5.13 3.72
C ALA A 82 1.75 -6.04 2.71
N ALA A 83 2.33 -6.21 1.51
CA ALA A 83 1.80 -7.09 0.48
C ALA A 83 1.73 -8.56 0.96
N GLU A 84 2.81 -9.08 1.54
CA GLU A 84 2.84 -10.43 2.10
C GLU A 84 1.76 -10.63 3.18
N ARG A 85 1.60 -9.64 4.07
CA ARG A 85 0.61 -9.72 5.15
C ARG A 85 -0.83 -9.68 4.62
N ILE A 86 -1.12 -8.83 3.64
CA ILE A 86 -2.44 -8.77 2.99
C ILE A 86 -2.74 -10.11 2.31
N SER A 87 -1.81 -10.61 1.49
CA SER A 87 -1.96 -11.89 0.80
C SER A 87 -2.22 -13.05 1.78
N ARG A 88 -1.41 -13.15 2.83
CA ARG A 88 -1.58 -14.17 3.86
C ARG A 88 -2.90 -14.04 4.62
N ALA A 89 -3.30 -12.81 4.97
CA ALA A 89 -4.54 -12.57 5.72
C ALA A 89 -5.79 -12.97 4.95
N LEU A 90 -5.74 -12.85 3.62
CA LEU A 90 -6.86 -13.14 2.72
C LEU A 90 -6.75 -14.51 2.05
N GLY A 91 -5.63 -15.21 2.18
CA GLY A 91 -5.41 -16.51 1.54
C GLY A 91 -5.36 -16.42 0.03
N LEU A 92 -4.74 -15.35 -0.51
CA LEU A 92 -4.68 -15.10 -1.96
C LEU A 92 -3.73 -16.06 -2.67
N SER A 93 -4.00 -16.29 -3.95
CA SER A 93 -3.13 -17.08 -4.83
C SER A 93 -1.81 -16.38 -5.12
N ALA A 94 -0.75 -17.16 -5.37
CA ALA A 94 0.57 -16.65 -5.76
C ALA A 94 0.62 -16.51 -7.30
N ASP A 95 -0.10 -15.54 -7.83
CA ASP A 95 -0.24 -15.26 -9.26
C ASP A 95 -0.63 -13.80 -9.52
N LEU A 96 -0.91 -13.45 -10.77
CA LEU A 96 -1.35 -12.10 -11.18
C LEU A 96 -2.70 -11.69 -10.57
N ASP A 97 -3.62 -12.63 -10.33
CA ASP A 97 -4.92 -12.32 -9.72
C ASP A 97 -4.76 -11.96 -8.24
N GLY A 98 -3.94 -12.73 -7.52
CA GLY A 98 -3.56 -12.41 -6.14
C GLY A 98 -2.82 -11.08 -6.04
N LEU A 99 -1.89 -10.82 -6.96
CA LEU A 99 -1.20 -9.52 -7.03
C LEU A 99 -2.19 -8.37 -7.29
N ALA A 100 -3.10 -8.52 -8.25
CA ALA A 100 -4.10 -7.49 -8.55
C ALA A 100 -4.97 -7.16 -7.33
N THR A 101 -5.35 -8.18 -6.56
CA THR A 101 -6.10 -8.00 -5.33
C THR A 101 -5.27 -7.28 -4.26
N VAL A 102 -4.01 -7.66 -4.09
CA VAL A 102 -3.10 -6.97 -3.15
C VAL A 102 -2.90 -5.52 -3.54
N LEU A 103 -2.68 -5.21 -4.81
CA LEU A 103 -2.49 -3.83 -5.28
C LEU A 103 -3.72 -2.95 -4.98
N ARG A 104 -4.94 -3.48 -5.18
CA ARG A 104 -6.18 -2.73 -4.86
C ARG A 104 -6.32 -2.43 -3.36
N LEU A 105 -5.78 -3.28 -2.50
CA LEU A 105 -5.89 -3.15 -1.04
C LEU A 105 -4.65 -2.52 -0.40
N HIS A 106 -3.57 -2.34 -1.18
CA HIS A 106 -2.31 -1.86 -0.62
C HIS A 106 -2.40 -0.39 -0.19
N PRO A 107 -2.00 -0.04 1.04
CA PRO A 107 -2.07 1.34 1.54
C PRO A 107 -1.36 2.35 0.65
N LEU A 108 -0.30 1.95 -0.05
CA LEU A 108 0.43 2.82 -0.99
C LEU A 108 -0.45 3.36 -2.12
N LEU A 109 -1.48 2.60 -2.54
CA LEU A 109 -2.38 2.92 -3.64
C LEU A 109 -3.76 3.40 -3.16
N ASN A 110 -3.92 3.61 -1.86
CA ASN A 110 -5.15 4.05 -1.22
C ASN A 110 -4.89 5.25 -0.29
N PRO A 111 -5.88 6.06 0.09
CA PRO A 111 -7.27 5.99 -0.37
C PRO A 111 -7.47 6.61 -1.76
N ALA A 112 -8.54 6.16 -2.43
CA ALA A 112 -8.97 6.80 -3.66
C ALA A 112 -9.26 8.30 -3.42
N GLY A 113 -8.85 9.15 -4.38
CA GLY A 113 -8.93 10.60 -4.24
C GLY A 113 -7.63 11.25 -3.74
N TYR A 114 -6.87 10.60 -2.85
CA TYR A 114 -5.49 11.02 -2.55
C TYR A 114 -4.52 10.41 -3.56
N VAL A 115 -4.66 9.12 -3.87
CA VAL A 115 -3.97 8.43 -4.95
C VAL A 115 -4.97 8.13 -6.08
N ALA A 116 -4.64 8.49 -7.31
CA ALA A 116 -5.43 8.13 -8.48
C ALA A 116 -4.76 6.94 -9.19
N ALA A 117 -5.29 5.76 -8.97
CA ALA A 117 -4.76 4.52 -9.54
C ALA A 117 -5.89 3.56 -9.95
N ASP A 118 -5.62 2.74 -10.96
CA ASP A 118 -6.50 1.67 -11.41
C ASP A 118 -5.68 0.39 -11.65
N VAL A 119 -6.24 -0.73 -11.24
CA VAL A 119 -5.63 -2.06 -11.39
C VAL A 119 -6.54 -2.92 -12.25
N ASN A 120 -6.09 -3.24 -13.46
CA ASN A 120 -6.83 -4.04 -14.41
C ASN A 120 -5.89 -4.90 -15.26
N ASP A 121 -6.25 -6.16 -15.51
CA ASP A 121 -5.56 -7.09 -16.42
C ASP A 121 -4.02 -7.15 -16.24
N GLY A 122 -3.55 -7.31 -15.01
CA GLY A 122 -2.11 -7.38 -14.71
C GLY A 122 -1.37 -6.04 -14.90
N ARG A 123 -2.11 -4.94 -14.95
CA ARG A 123 -1.58 -3.58 -15.09
C ARG A 123 -2.03 -2.70 -13.94
N LEU A 124 -1.11 -1.88 -13.46
CA LEU A 124 -1.40 -0.76 -12.57
C LEU A 124 -1.19 0.53 -13.34
N ARG A 125 -2.21 1.34 -13.46
CA ARG A 125 -2.13 2.65 -14.06
C ARG A 125 -2.31 3.73 -13.01
N VAL A 126 -1.44 4.73 -13.03
CA VAL A 126 -1.44 5.82 -12.05
C VAL A 126 -1.51 7.15 -12.77
N TRP A 127 -2.31 8.07 -12.23
CA TRP A 127 -2.45 9.44 -12.72
C TRP A 127 -2.06 10.43 -11.64
N ARG A 128 -1.80 11.67 -12.07
CA ARG A 128 -1.55 12.77 -11.17
C ARG A 128 -2.71 12.93 -10.16
N SER A 129 -2.33 13.08 -8.90
CA SER A 129 -3.25 13.19 -7.79
C SER A 129 -2.63 14.02 -6.67
N ALA A 130 -3.32 14.23 -5.56
CA ALA A 130 -2.81 14.94 -4.39
C ALA A 130 -1.48 14.33 -3.87
N ALA A 131 -1.33 13.01 -3.92
CA ALA A 131 -0.08 12.34 -3.55
C ALA A 131 1.13 12.79 -4.39
N HIS A 132 0.92 13.15 -5.67
CA HIS A 132 1.97 13.74 -6.51
C HIS A 132 2.25 15.20 -6.14
N ASP A 133 1.21 15.96 -5.84
CA ASP A 133 1.33 17.38 -5.53
C ASP A 133 2.06 17.60 -4.20
N ASP A 134 1.98 16.67 -3.27
CA ASP A 134 2.77 16.64 -2.04
C ASP A 134 4.27 16.38 -2.29
N GLY A 135 4.64 15.87 -3.48
CA GLY A 135 6.02 15.68 -3.92
C GLY A 135 6.76 14.46 -3.35
N ALA A 136 6.34 13.94 -2.22
CA ALA A 136 7.01 12.79 -1.59
C ALA A 136 6.73 11.48 -2.34
N TRP A 137 5.55 11.33 -2.92
CA TRP A 137 5.12 10.09 -3.54
C TRP A 137 5.83 9.79 -4.86
N ILE A 138 6.13 10.82 -5.65
CA ILE A 138 6.81 10.69 -6.97
C ILE A 138 8.19 10.05 -6.83
N SER A 139 8.96 10.44 -5.82
CA SER A 139 10.31 9.89 -5.58
C SER A 139 10.29 8.44 -5.07
N LEU A 140 9.15 7.93 -4.70
CA LEU A 140 8.97 6.62 -4.09
C LEU A 140 8.37 5.60 -5.06
N CYS A 141 7.54 6.04 -5.99
CA CYS A 141 6.82 5.19 -6.92
C CYS A 141 6.63 5.90 -8.27
N SER A 142 7.56 5.68 -9.17
CA SER A 142 7.61 6.31 -10.49
C SER A 142 8.46 5.45 -11.44
N PRO A 143 8.54 5.77 -12.75
CA PRO A 143 9.44 5.08 -13.68
C PRO A 143 10.89 5.02 -13.21
N GLY A 144 11.34 6.01 -12.44
CA GLY A 144 12.69 6.03 -11.84
C GLY A 144 12.82 5.26 -10.52
N SER A 145 11.73 4.77 -9.95
CA SER A 145 11.72 4.11 -8.65
C SER A 145 10.74 2.93 -8.59
N LEU A 146 11.06 1.87 -9.33
CA LEU A 146 10.20 0.67 -9.41
C LEU A 146 10.30 -0.27 -8.19
N ARG A 147 11.33 -0.09 -7.32
CA ARG A 147 11.63 -1.02 -6.22
C ARG A 147 10.44 -1.32 -5.29
N PRO A 148 9.61 -0.37 -4.85
CA PRO A 148 8.47 -0.69 -4.00
C PRO A 148 7.43 -1.59 -4.69
N LEU A 149 7.14 -1.35 -5.97
CA LEU A 149 6.22 -2.20 -6.74
C LEU A 149 6.80 -3.57 -7.02
N GLN A 150 8.10 -3.65 -7.32
CA GLN A 150 8.77 -4.94 -7.46
C GLN A 150 8.75 -5.73 -6.15
N ALA A 151 8.94 -5.08 -5.01
CA ALA A 151 8.85 -5.73 -3.70
C ALA A 151 7.44 -6.26 -3.40
N ILE A 152 6.40 -5.52 -3.80
CA ILE A 152 5.01 -5.99 -3.73
C ILE A 152 4.81 -7.24 -4.60
N ALA A 153 5.25 -7.20 -5.86
CA ALA A 153 5.11 -8.32 -6.78
C ALA A 153 5.86 -9.57 -6.28
N THR A 154 7.12 -9.41 -5.89
CA THR A 154 7.97 -10.49 -5.37
C THR A 154 7.42 -11.12 -4.09
N ALA A 155 6.71 -10.33 -3.26
CA ALA A 155 6.07 -10.83 -2.05
C ALA A 155 4.88 -11.77 -2.33
N ILE A 156 4.29 -11.69 -3.52
CA ILE A 156 3.19 -12.55 -3.97
C ILE A 156 3.74 -13.78 -4.70
N ASP A 157 4.60 -13.54 -5.69
CA ASP A 157 5.30 -14.58 -6.43
C ASP A 157 6.70 -14.06 -6.83
N PRO A 158 7.79 -14.73 -6.42
CA PRO A 158 9.15 -14.35 -6.79
C PRO A 158 9.39 -14.27 -8.30
N HIS A 159 8.57 -14.95 -9.11
CA HIS A 159 8.68 -14.94 -10.56
C HIS A 159 7.95 -13.79 -11.24
N LEU A 160 7.26 -12.92 -10.48
CA LEU A 160 6.63 -11.72 -11.03
C LEU A 160 7.64 -10.59 -11.12
N LYS A 161 7.73 -10.00 -12.31
CA LYS A 161 8.55 -8.81 -12.60
C LYS A 161 7.67 -7.67 -13.03
N VAL A 162 8.10 -6.44 -12.68
CA VAL A 162 7.42 -5.21 -13.04
C VAL A 162 8.26 -4.38 -13.98
N GLU A 163 7.61 -3.83 -15.02
CA GLU A 163 8.14 -2.79 -15.88
C GLU A 163 7.25 -1.56 -15.77
N ILE A 164 7.86 -0.37 -15.64
CA ILE A 164 7.14 0.88 -15.52
C ILE A 164 7.47 1.76 -16.71
N THR A 165 6.42 2.27 -17.37
CA THR A 165 6.52 3.19 -18.50
C THR A 165 5.68 4.43 -18.27
N GLY A 166 6.10 5.58 -18.77
CA GLY A 166 5.38 6.85 -18.63
C GLY A 166 6.24 7.98 -18.10
N THR A 167 5.59 8.92 -17.43
CA THR A 167 6.22 10.08 -16.78
C THR A 167 6.08 9.98 -15.27
N ASP A 168 6.70 10.86 -14.51
CA ASP A 168 6.65 10.84 -13.04
C ASP A 168 5.23 10.99 -12.47
N SER A 169 4.30 11.56 -13.23
CA SER A 169 2.93 11.81 -12.75
C SER A 169 1.86 11.02 -13.49
N VAL A 170 2.20 10.36 -14.60
CA VAL A 170 1.28 9.48 -15.33
C VAL A 170 2.08 8.31 -15.88
N TRP A 171 1.87 7.13 -15.31
CA TRP A 171 2.64 5.96 -15.68
C TRP A 171 1.80 4.69 -15.56
N THR A 172 2.31 3.64 -16.19
CA THR A 172 1.74 2.30 -16.15
C THR A 172 2.80 1.31 -15.73
N ALA A 173 2.50 0.47 -14.76
CA ALA A 173 3.29 -0.70 -14.42
C ALA A 173 2.61 -1.94 -15.00
N GLU A 174 3.39 -2.73 -15.71
CA GLU A 174 2.99 -4.03 -16.25
C GLU A 174 3.70 -5.13 -15.46
N PHE A 175 2.93 -6.12 -15.02
CA PHE A 175 3.43 -7.26 -14.27
C PHE A 175 3.35 -8.50 -15.14
N GLN A 176 4.43 -9.25 -15.19
CA GLN A 176 4.53 -10.46 -16.01
C GLN A 176 5.30 -11.55 -15.27
N HIS A 177 4.90 -12.78 -15.54
CA HIS A 177 5.62 -13.93 -15.03
C HIS A 177 6.87 -14.20 -15.86
N CYS A 178 8.00 -14.44 -15.18
CA CYS A 178 9.29 -14.73 -15.80
C CYS A 178 9.85 -16.06 -15.28
N ASP A 179 10.63 -16.75 -16.11
CA ASP A 179 11.24 -18.05 -15.74
C ASP A 179 12.25 -17.93 -14.59
N THR A 180 12.89 -16.78 -14.48
CA THR A 180 13.87 -16.50 -13.43
C THR A 180 13.26 -15.60 -12.36
N PRO A 181 13.46 -15.93 -11.06
CA PRO A 181 12.94 -15.08 -10.00
C PRO A 181 13.54 -13.68 -10.06
N ALA A 182 12.79 -12.72 -9.57
CA ALA A 182 13.26 -11.36 -9.39
C ALA A 182 14.29 -11.30 -8.26
N GLU A 183 15.12 -10.27 -8.29
CA GLU A 183 16.06 -9.99 -7.20
C GLU A 183 15.30 -9.71 -5.89
N ASP A 184 15.78 -10.31 -4.81
CA ASP A 184 15.25 -10.05 -3.47
C ASP A 184 15.87 -8.78 -2.90
N TYR A 185 15.06 -8.01 -2.18
CA TYR A 185 15.51 -6.76 -1.57
C TYR A 185 15.87 -6.94 -0.11
N PRO A 186 17.12 -6.64 0.29
CA PRO A 186 17.57 -6.76 1.69
C PRO A 186 16.66 -6.01 2.67
N GLU A 187 16.09 -4.89 2.24
CA GLU A 187 15.19 -4.06 3.06
C GLU A 187 13.91 -4.81 3.45
N VAL A 188 13.39 -5.65 2.56
CA VAL A 188 12.22 -6.51 2.85
C VAL A 188 12.59 -7.55 3.90
N GLN A 189 13.76 -8.17 3.80
CA GLN A 189 14.23 -9.16 4.77
C GLN A 189 14.43 -8.54 6.15
N VAL A 190 15.02 -7.34 6.22
CA VAL A 190 15.16 -6.60 7.49
C VAL A 190 13.80 -6.28 8.10
N ALA A 191 12.83 -5.83 7.30
CA ALA A 191 11.49 -5.55 7.78
C ALA A 191 10.76 -6.80 8.29
N LYS A 192 10.93 -7.95 7.62
CA LYS A 192 10.33 -9.25 8.01
C LYS A 192 10.76 -9.76 9.38
N VAL A 193 11.97 -9.43 9.83
CA VAL A 193 12.45 -9.88 11.15
C VAL A 193 11.93 -9.04 12.31
N SER A 194 11.29 -7.89 12.02
CA SER A 194 10.69 -7.05 13.04
C SER A 194 9.55 -7.78 13.79
N GLY A 195 9.34 -7.45 15.06
CA GLY A 195 8.24 -7.99 15.86
C GLY A 195 6.88 -7.67 15.22
N GLY A 196 6.71 -6.47 14.67
CA GLY A 196 5.48 -6.04 13.99
C GLY A 196 5.16 -6.86 12.75
N ALA A 197 6.16 -7.16 11.91
CA ALA A 197 5.94 -7.99 10.71
C ALA A 197 5.53 -9.42 11.05
N ARG A 198 5.99 -9.96 12.19
CA ARG A 198 5.68 -11.32 12.65
C ARG A 198 4.46 -11.39 13.57
N PHE A 199 3.92 -10.23 13.94
CA PHE A 199 2.75 -10.18 14.82
C PHE A 199 1.51 -10.77 14.14
N ASP A 200 0.86 -11.72 14.80
CA ASP A 200 -0.40 -12.31 14.36
C ASP A 200 -1.52 -11.93 15.31
N PHE A 201 -2.62 -11.45 14.72
CA PHE A 201 -3.85 -11.20 15.47
C PHE A 201 -4.57 -12.54 15.70
N GLN A 202 -4.81 -12.88 16.95
CA GLN A 202 -5.54 -14.11 17.30
C GLN A 202 -6.97 -13.80 17.75
N PRO A 203 -7.91 -14.70 17.50
CA PRO A 203 -8.00 -15.58 16.33
C PRO A 203 -8.52 -14.78 15.14
N ARG A 204 -7.79 -14.79 14.04
CA ARG A 204 -8.34 -14.25 12.80
C ARG A 204 -9.41 -15.20 12.30
N ARG A 205 -10.66 -14.82 12.43
CA ARG A 205 -11.69 -15.42 11.59
C ARG A 205 -11.37 -15.01 10.16
N SER A 206 -11.23 -15.98 9.27
CA SER A 206 -11.23 -15.70 7.85
C SER A 206 -12.55 -15.00 7.52
N LEU A 207 -12.49 -13.70 7.28
CA LEU A 207 -13.64 -13.00 6.73
C LEU A 207 -13.77 -13.47 5.28
N PRO A 208 -14.93 -14.03 4.88
CA PRO A 208 -15.14 -14.29 3.48
C PRO A 208 -15.04 -12.95 2.75
N LEU A 209 -14.17 -12.88 1.74
CA LEU A 209 -14.18 -11.80 0.78
C LEU A 209 -15.54 -11.86 0.07
N THR A 210 -16.48 -11.08 0.54
CA THR A 210 -17.67 -10.79 -0.25
C THR A 210 -17.19 -9.81 -1.32
N VAL A 211 -16.90 -10.33 -2.49
CA VAL A 211 -16.63 -9.50 -3.66
C VAL A 211 -17.91 -8.73 -3.93
N LEU A 212 -17.87 -7.43 -3.70
CA LEU A 212 -18.93 -6.51 -4.10
C LEU A 212 -18.83 -6.24 -5.58
#